data_e2dd6eb9e791a7c8f751e00e6dadf6b6
#
_entry.id   e2dd6eb9e791a7c8f751e00e6dadf6b6
#
_cell.length_a   1.000
_cell.length_b   1.000
_cell.length_c   1.000
_cell.angle_alpha   90.00
_cell.angle_beta   90.00
_cell.angle_gamma   90.00
#
_symmetry.space_group_name_H-M   'P 1'
#
loop_
_entity.id
_entity.type
_entity.pdbx_description
1 polymer ?
#
loop_
_entity_poly.entity_id
_entity_poly.type
_entity_poly.pdbx_seq_one_letter_code
_entity_poly.pdbx_strand_id
1 'polypeptide(L)'
;MTENNTDQANTDQAHTNMRDLGFSTRAVHAGQDFDPITGAVIPPLHMSTTYHPHSVGNLRLGYDYSRGTNPTRDNWQEQIAALEGGAYGISFASGLGAEDAIIRSLLTSGDRIVMGDDVYGGTHRLIDKIHGPNGIRHSAVDMTDTAAAVEAIRAEATAMVWVETPSNPLMKIADIEALTAAGHEAGAVVVVDNTFASPYLQSPLALGADVVIHSTTKYLGGHSDVVGGAVVTDSEELADKIRFIQFAAGNQSSPFDAYMTTRGAKTLAVRMERHCDNAEAVAKWLLGREEVTQVLYPGLADHPGHDVAARQMKRFGGMVSFRLAGGAEAARTVAEGTELFRLAESLGGIESLLNYPAEMTHASVKGTELEVPDDLLRLSVGIEDAADLIADLERAFARL
;
A
#
# COMPACT_ATOMS: atom_id res chain seq x y z
N MET A 1 -30.07 -22.59 50.04
CA MET A 1 -28.85 -21.88 50.43
C MET A 1 -27.70 -22.52 49.67
N THR A 2 -27.34 -21.95 48.55
CA THR A 2 -26.10 -22.23 47.85
C THR A 2 -25.63 -20.88 47.32
N GLU A 3 -24.57 -20.40 47.93
CA GLU A 3 -23.90 -19.13 47.68
C GLU A 3 -23.36 -19.14 46.25
N ASN A 4 -23.82 -18.16 45.45
CA ASN A 4 -23.19 -17.80 44.19
C ASN A 4 -21.89 -17.06 44.53
N ASN A 5 -20.79 -17.76 44.43
CA ASN A 5 -19.46 -17.20 44.42
C ASN A 5 -19.21 -16.68 43.00
N THR A 6 -19.48 -15.41 42.79
CA THR A 6 -19.02 -14.68 41.60
C THR A 6 -17.56 -14.36 41.83
N ASP A 7 -16.67 -15.26 41.43
CA ASP A 7 -15.26 -14.96 41.25
C ASP A 7 -15.14 -13.92 40.13
N GLN A 8 -15.18 -12.64 40.48
CA GLN A 8 -14.57 -11.58 39.71
C GLN A 8 -13.06 -11.79 39.86
N ALA A 9 -12.52 -12.62 39.00
CA ALA A 9 -11.09 -12.67 38.78
C ALA A 9 -10.65 -11.29 38.25
N ASN A 10 -10.03 -10.54 39.14
CA ASN A 10 -9.37 -9.29 38.88
C ASN A 10 -8.18 -9.58 37.95
N THR A 11 -8.40 -9.53 36.66
CA THR A 11 -7.33 -9.66 35.66
C THR A 11 -6.70 -8.31 35.40
N ASP A 12 -5.95 -7.78 36.34
CA ASP A 12 -4.85 -6.87 36.10
C ASP A 12 -3.69 -7.66 35.43
N GLN A 13 -3.97 -8.27 34.28
CA GLN A 13 -2.92 -8.66 33.36
C GLN A 13 -2.50 -7.37 32.66
N ALA A 14 -1.29 -6.89 32.95
CA ALA A 14 -0.65 -5.85 32.17
C ALA A 14 -0.71 -6.28 30.70
N HIS A 15 -1.65 -5.71 29.92
CA HIS A 15 -1.75 -5.99 28.50
C HIS A 15 -0.43 -5.58 27.86
N THR A 16 0.25 -6.53 27.24
CA THR A 16 1.47 -6.27 26.48
C THR A 16 1.12 -5.25 25.39
N ASN A 17 1.80 -4.11 25.41
CA ASN A 17 1.61 -3.12 24.37
C ASN A 17 2.05 -3.71 23.02
N MET A 18 1.13 -3.89 22.08
CA MET A 18 1.40 -4.49 20.77
C MET A 18 2.50 -3.75 20.00
N ARG A 19 2.65 -2.44 20.23
CA ARG A 19 3.69 -1.63 19.57
C ARG A 19 5.11 -1.99 19.98
N ASP A 20 5.30 -2.57 21.18
CA ASP A 20 6.61 -2.96 21.69
C ASP A 20 7.07 -4.33 21.16
N LEU A 21 6.18 -5.05 20.47
CA LEU A 21 6.46 -6.37 19.93
C LEU A 21 7.02 -6.30 18.51
N GLY A 22 7.78 -7.35 18.13
CA GLY A 22 8.30 -7.48 16.78
C GLY A 22 7.19 -7.58 15.73
N PHE A 23 7.49 -7.17 14.49
CA PHE A 23 6.55 -7.09 13.38
C PHE A 23 5.73 -8.37 13.19
N SER A 24 6.38 -9.55 13.13
CA SER A 24 5.70 -10.83 12.89
C SER A 24 4.71 -11.18 14.02
N THR A 25 5.02 -10.80 15.25
CA THR A 25 4.11 -10.98 16.40
C THR A 25 2.90 -10.06 16.27
N ARG A 26 3.12 -8.78 15.93
CA ARG A 26 2.03 -7.82 15.66
C ARG A 26 1.12 -8.30 14.52
N ALA A 27 1.71 -8.82 13.43
CA ALA A 27 0.96 -9.35 12.30
C ALA A 27 0.02 -10.50 12.68
N VAL A 28 0.40 -11.34 13.64
CA VAL A 28 -0.40 -12.48 14.08
C VAL A 28 -1.44 -12.10 15.13
N HIS A 29 -1.12 -11.17 16.03
CA HIS A 29 -1.89 -10.96 17.26
C HIS A 29 -2.66 -9.64 17.34
N ALA A 30 -2.22 -8.55 16.67
CA ALA A 30 -2.92 -7.27 16.75
C ALA A 30 -4.35 -7.37 16.17
N GLY A 31 -5.35 -6.95 16.94
CA GLY A 31 -6.76 -7.07 16.58
C GLY A 31 -7.28 -8.50 16.45
N GLN A 32 -6.58 -9.50 17.07
CA GLN A 32 -6.90 -10.91 16.91
C GLN A 32 -7.14 -11.62 18.25
N ASP A 33 -7.85 -10.96 19.16
CA ASP A 33 -8.24 -11.57 20.43
C ASP A 33 -9.17 -12.76 20.18
N PHE A 34 -9.05 -13.77 21.03
CA PHE A 34 -9.94 -14.94 20.97
C PHE A 34 -11.40 -14.54 21.22
N ASP A 35 -12.34 -15.29 20.63
CA ASP A 35 -13.76 -15.07 20.90
C ASP A 35 -14.11 -15.38 22.38
N PRO A 36 -14.56 -14.39 23.16
CA PRO A 36 -14.84 -14.59 24.59
C PRO A 36 -16.03 -15.50 24.85
N ILE A 37 -16.89 -15.75 23.85
CA ILE A 37 -18.09 -16.58 23.99
C ILE A 37 -17.77 -18.06 23.81
N THR A 38 -17.02 -18.38 22.75
CA THR A 38 -16.73 -19.77 22.35
C THR A 38 -15.31 -20.19 22.67
N GLY A 39 -14.39 -19.26 22.98
CA GLY A 39 -12.97 -19.50 23.11
C GLY A 39 -12.26 -19.79 21.77
N ALA A 40 -12.90 -19.49 20.63
CA ALA A 40 -12.28 -19.66 19.32
C ALA A 40 -11.03 -18.76 19.21
N VAL A 41 -9.92 -19.35 18.77
CA VAL A 41 -8.61 -18.66 18.66
C VAL A 41 -8.63 -17.52 17.65
N ILE A 42 -9.48 -17.62 16.63
CA ILE A 42 -9.67 -16.60 15.58
C ILE A 42 -11.00 -15.90 15.82
N PRO A 43 -11.04 -14.54 15.79
CA PRO A 43 -12.27 -13.78 15.90
C PRO A 43 -13.30 -14.22 14.86
N PRO A 44 -14.60 -14.27 15.19
CA PRO A 44 -15.65 -14.61 14.24
C PRO A 44 -15.79 -13.57 13.12
N LEU A 45 -16.22 -14.00 11.94
CA LEU A 45 -16.62 -13.12 10.85
C LEU A 45 -18.04 -12.59 11.09
N HIS A 46 -18.16 -11.29 11.38
CA HIS A 46 -19.43 -10.61 11.60
C HIS A 46 -19.97 -10.00 10.30
N MET A 47 -20.91 -10.70 9.65
CA MET A 47 -21.57 -10.26 8.40
C MET A 47 -22.82 -9.38 8.67
N SER A 48 -23.19 -9.16 9.93
CA SER A 48 -24.41 -8.42 10.26
C SER A 48 -24.35 -6.99 9.77
N THR A 49 -25.45 -6.53 9.15
CA THR A 49 -25.63 -5.12 8.74
C THR A 49 -26.01 -4.23 9.92
N THR A 50 -26.82 -4.74 10.85
CA THR A 50 -27.39 -3.95 11.96
C THR A 50 -27.29 -4.72 13.27
N TYR A 51 -27.22 -3.97 14.37
CA TYR A 51 -27.03 -4.51 15.73
C TYR A 51 -28.17 -4.05 16.64
N HIS A 52 -28.61 -4.93 17.54
CA HIS A 52 -29.65 -4.62 18.50
C HIS A 52 -29.06 -3.91 19.75
N PRO A 53 -29.44 -2.66 20.03
CA PRO A 53 -28.97 -1.92 21.20
C PRO A 53 -29.57 -2.46 22.50
N HIS A 54 -29.01 -2.06 23.66
CA HIS A 54 -29.64 -2.31 24.96
C HIS A 54 -30.93 -1.54 25.11
N SER A 55 -30.96 -0.27 24.65
CA SER A 55 -32.12 0.63 24.61
C SER A 55 -31.84 1.76 23.63
N VAL A 56 -32.82 2.63 23.36
CA VAL A 56 -32.62 3.80 22.49
C VAL A 56 -31.42 4.63 22.98
N GLY A 57 -30.43 4.83 22.10
CA GLY A 57 -29.21 5.59 22.39
C GLY A 57 -28.17 4.84 23.24
N ASN A 58 -28.42 3.58 23.66
CA ASN A 58 -27.48 2.77 24.44
C ASN A 58 -27.03 1.53 23.66
N LEU A 59 -25.95 1.69 22.91
CA LEU A 59 -25.41 0.67 22.00
C LEU A 59 -24.68 -0.45 22.78
N ARG A 60 -24.69 -1.65 22.23
CA ARG A 60 -23.85 -2.77 22.69
C ARG A 60 -22.46 -2.63 22.11
N LEU A 61 -21.47 -2.38 22.96
CA LEU A 61 -20.07 -2.24 22.55
C LEU A 61 -19.85 -1.20 21.43
N GLY A 62 -20.76 -0.21 21.28
CA GLY A 62 -20.67 0.83 20.27
C GLY A 62 -21.18 0.45 18.87
N TYR A 63 -21.70 -0.77 18.68
CA TYR A 63 -22.18 -1.24 17.37
C TYR A 63 -23.67 -0.93 17.17
N ASP A 64 -24.00 -0.34 16.02
CA ASP A 64 -25.37 -0.10 15.57
C ASP A 64 -25.58 -0.52 14.09
N TYR A 65 -24.73 -0.07 13.21
CA TYR A 65 -24.85 -0.27 11.76
C TYR A 65 -23.48 -0.44 11.09
N SER A 66 -23.36 -1.47 10.26
CA SER A 66 -22.06 -1.95 9.74
C SER A 66 -21.33 -0.96 8.79
N ARG A 67 -22.03 0.04 8.23
CA ARG A 67 -21.35 1.11 7.49
C ARG A 67 -20.49 1.98 8.43
N GLY A 68 -20.92 2.21 9.68
CA GLY A 68 -20.14 2.92 10.70
C GLY A 68 -19.08 2.04 11.32
N THR A 69 -19.52 1.03 12.06
CA THR A 69 -18.64 0.13 12.82
C THR A 69 -19.01 -1.34 12.58
N ASN A 70 -17.99 -2.21 12.56
CA ASN A 70 -18.18 -3.65 12.42
C ASN A 70 -16.99 -4.38 13.09
N PRO A 71 -17.24 -5.38 13.97
CA PRO A 71 -16.18 -6.02 14.73
C PRO A 71 -15.04 -6.62 13.87
N THR A 72 -15.37 -7.24 12.74
CA THR A 72 -14.37 -7.82 11.84
C THR A 72 -13.52 -6.74 11.16
N ARG A 73 -14.15 -5.63 10.76
CA ARG A 73 -13.44 -4.49 10.17
C ARG A 73 -12.57 -3.78 11.20
N ASP A 74 -13.04 -3.64 12.43
CA ASP A 74 -12.28 -3.01 13.52
C ASP A 74 -11.03 -3.82 13.84
N ASN A 75 -11.12 -5.15 13.87
CA ASN A 75 -9.96 -6.04 14.03
C ASN A 75 -8.89 -5.82 12.93
N TRP A 76 -9.34 -5.65 11.68
CA TRP A 76 -8.43 -5.33 10.59
C TRP A 76 -7.80 -3.93 10.75
N GLN A 77 -8.60 -2.94 11.12
CA GLN A 77 -8.14 -1.56 11.34
C GLN A 77 -7.09 -1.48 12.45
N GLU A 78 -7.29 -2.24 13.55
CA GLU A 78 -6.31 -2.37 14.61
C GLU A 78 -5.02 -3.06 14.14
N GLN A 79 -5.14 -4.14 13.36
CA GLN A 79 -3.98 -4.86 12.84
C GLN A 79 -3.13 -3.95 11.94
N ILE A 80 -3.72 -3.26 10.97
CA ILE A 80 -2.95 -2.41 10.04
C ILE A 80 -2.32 -1.21 10.76
N ALA A 81 -3.01 -0.61 11.74
CA ALA A 81 -2.42 0.42 12.59
C ALA A 81 -1.19 -0.09 13.31
N ALA A 82 -1.27 -1.27 13.93
CA ALA A 82 -0.15 -1.89 14.62
C ALA A 82 1.01 -2.24 13.66
N LEU A 83 0.73 -2.66 12.43
CA LEU A 83 1.76 -3.00 11.44
C LEU A 83 2.53 -1.78 10.96
N GLU A 84 1.84 -0.67 10.65
CA GLU A 84 2.47 0.61 10.28
C GLU A 84 3.09 1.36 11.47
N GLY A 85 2.77 0.96 12.69
CA GLY A 85 3.21 1.65 13.90
C GLY A 85 2.38 2.89 14.25
N GLY A 86 1.22 3.08 13.61
CA GLY A 86 0.31 4.20 13.84
C GLY A 86 -0.75 3.93 14.91
N ALA A 87 -1.45 4.99 15.34
CA ALA A 87 -2.51 4.91 16.34
C ALA A 87 -3.87 4.51 15.74
N TYR A 88 -4.14 4.95 14.52
CA TYR A 88 -5.46 4.83 13.89
C TYR A 88 -5.35 4.19 12.52
N GLY A 89 -6.03 3.06 12.33
CA GLY A 89 -6.24 2.42 11.05
C GLY A 89 -7.68 2.65 10.57
N ILE A 90 -7.85 2.85 9.25
CA ILE A 90 -9.15 3.09 8.62
C ILE A 90 -9.17 2.29 7.31
N SER A 91 -10.18 1.44 7.11
CA SER A 91 -10.23 0.55 5.95
C SER A 91 -11.27 0.98 4.91
N PHE A 92 -10.95 0.75 3.64
CA PHE A 92 -11.73 1.20 2.49
C PHE A 92 -11.98 0.05 1.50
N ALA A 93 -12.97 0.23 0.64
CA ALA A 93 -13.32 -0.74 -0.40
C ALA A 93 -12.26 -0.88 -1.51
N SER A 94 -11.34 0.08 -1.62
CA SER A 94 -10.20 0.03 -2.54
C SER A 94 -9.13 1.05 -2.13
N GLY A 95 -7.90 0.93 -2.68
CA GLY A 95 -6.87 1.95 -2.54
C GLY A 95 -7.34 3.32 -3.02
N LEU A 96 -7.90 3.41 -4.22
CA LEU A 96 -8.47 4.66 -4.75
C LEU A 96 -9.62 5.23 -3.89
N GLY A 97 -10.40 4.37 -3.23
CA GLY A 97 -11.42 4.81 -2.28
C GLY A 97 -10.81 5.42 -1.02
N ALA A 98 -9.63 4.94 -0.61
CA ALA A 98 -8.86 5.53 0.48
C ALA A 98 -8.24 6.88 0.07
N GLU A 99 -7.65 6.96 -1.14
CA GLU A 99 -7.11 8.20 -1.70
C GLU A 99 -8.18 9.29 -1.81
N ASP A 100 -9.34 8.96 -2.39
CA ASP A 100 -10.49 9.88 -2.50
C ASP A 100 -10.94 10.39 -1.13
N ALA A 101 -10.98 9.52 -0.12
CA ALA A 101 -11.34 9.92 1.23
C ALA A 101 -10.32 10.86 1.87
N ILE A 102 -9.02 10.64 1.68
CA ILE A 102 -7.96 11.53 2.13
C ILE A 102 -8.13 12.92 1.50
N ILE A 103 -8.23 12.98 0.17
CA ILE A 103 -8.34 14.24 -0.57
C ILE A 103 -9.58 15.02 -0.13
N ARG A 104 -10.76 14.37 -0.09
CA ARG A 104 -12.02 15.02 0.32
C ARG A 104 -12.04 15.48 1.76
N SER A 105 -11.33 14.78 2.65
CA SER A 105 -11.34 15.12 4.07
C SER A 105 -10.41 16.25 4.45
N LEU A 106 -9.33 16.43 3.66
CA LEU A 106 -8.21 17.31 4.03
C LEU A 106 -8.07 18.53 3.10
N LEU A 107 -8.66 18.50 1.90
CA LEU A 107 -8.52 19.57 0.92
C LEU A 107 -9.85 20.24 0.58
N THR A 108 -9.74 21.50 0.17
CA THR A 108 -10.84 22.32 -0.34
C THR A 108 -10.49 22.94 -1.68
N SER A 109 -11.49 23.47 -2.40
CA SER A 109 -11.27 24.13 -3.69
C SER A 109 -10.24 25.27 -3.56
N GLY A 110 -9.25 25.26 -4.42
CA GLY A 110 -8.10 26.20 -4.42
C GLY A 110 -6.82 25.60 -3.84
N ASP A 111 -6.93 24.53 -3.06
CA ASP A 111 -5.77 23.84 -2.49
C ASP A 111 -4.92 23.16 -3.57
N ARG A 112 -3.62 22.99 -3.26
CA ARG A 112 -2.63 22.42 -4.16
C ARG A 112 -2.03 21.14 -3.59
N ILE A 113 -1.93 20.11 -4.44
CA ILE A 113 -1.17 18.89 -4.21
C ILE A 113 0.15 18.97 -5.00
N VAL A 114 1.28 18.69 -4.35
CA VAL A 114 2.55 18.35 -5.03
C VAL A 114 2.71 16.84 -4.95
N MET A 115 2.82 16.18 -6.09
CA MET A 115 2.93 14.72 -6.19
C MET A 115 4.13 14.29 -7.05
N GLY A 116 4.56 13.02 -6.91
CA GLY A 116 5.57 12.44 -7.80
C GLY A 116 5.11 12.38 -9.25
N ASP A 117 6.06 12.46 -10.18
CA ASP A 117 5.82 12.36 -11.62
C ASP A 117 5.64 10.90 -12.11
N ASP A 118 5.84 9.93 -11.26
CA ASP A 118 5.67 8.49 -11.49
C ASP A 118 4.74 7.87 -10.44
N VAL A 119 3.62 8.53 -10.14
CA VAL A 119 2.56 7.96 -9.29
C VAL A 119 1.69 7.00 -10.09
N TYR A 120 1.04 6.07 -9.40
CA TYR A 120 0.08 5.18 -10.03
C TYR A 120 -0.91 5.94 -10.93
N GLY A 121 -1.11 5.47 -12.16
CA GLY A 121 -1.98 6.15 -13.15
C GLY A 121 -3.42 6.34 -12.67
N GLY A 122 -3.89 5.52 -11.71
CA GLY A 122 -5.18 5.68 -11.03
C GLY A 122 -5.21 6.90 -10.12
N THR A 123 -4.15 7.13 -9.34
CA THR A 123 -3.96 8.29 -8.46
C THR A 123 -3.95 9.58 -9.26
N HIS A 124 -3.13 9.63 -10.33
CA HIS A 124 -3.12 10.77 -11.23
C HIS A 124 -4.51 11.05 -11.82
N ARG A 125 -5.18 10.02 -12.34
CA ARG A 125 -6.54 10.15 -12.91
C ARG A 125 -7.55 10.65 -11.87
N LEU A 126 -7.48 10.17 -10.63
CA LEU A 126 -8.33 10.61 -9.53
C LEU A 126 -8.12 12.09 -9.24
N ILE A 127 -6.87 12.52 -9.09
CA ILE A 127 -6.52 13.92 -8.79
C ILE A 127 -6.90 14.83 -9.97
N ASP A 128 -6.47 14.51 -11.18
CA ASP A 128 -6.64 15.39 -12.35
C ASP A 128 -8.09 15.40 -12.85
N LYS A 129 -8.74 14.24 -13.02
CA LYS A 129 -10.05 14.15 -13.68
C LYS A 129 -11.25 14.25 -12.73
N ILE A 130 -11.08 13.91 -11.44
CA ILE A 130 -12.17 13.94 -10.46
C ILE A 130 -12.04 15.16 -9.56
N HIS A 131 -10.88 15.41 -8.98
CA HIS A 131 -10.68 16.50 -8.04
C HIS A 131 -10.29 17.82 -8.71
N GLY A 132 -9.58 17.79 -9.85
CA GLY A 132 -9.23 18.98 -10.63
C GLY A 132 -10.45 19.81 -11.01
N PRO A 133 -11.52 19.25 -11.62
CA PRO A 133 -12.76 19.98 -11.89
C PRO A 133 -13.45 20.58 -10.66
N ASN A 134 -13.17 20.04 -9.47
CA ASN A 134 -13.66 20.56 -8.19
C ASN A 134 -12.75 21.63 -7.57
N GLY A 135 -11.71 22.05 -8.31
CA GLY A 135 -10.81 23.14 -7.94
C GLY A 135 -9.55 22.74 -7.20
N ILE A 136 -9.26 21.45 -7.05
CA ILE A 136 -7.97 20.99 -6.53
C ILE A 136 -6.91 21.15 -7.62
N ARG A 137 -5.86 21.91 -7.31
CA ARG A 137 -4.69 22.09 -8.18
C ARG A 137 -3.64 21.03 -7.87
N HIS A 138 -2.86 20.66 -8.86
CA HIS A 138 -1.74 19.74 -8.64
C HIS A 138 -0.53 20.08 -9.49
N SER A 139 0.63 19.61 -9.09
CA SER A 139 1.89 19.65 -9.83
C SER A 139 2.59 18.30 -9.66
N ALA A 140 3.01 17.70 -10.77
CA ALA A 140 3.84 16.51 -10.79
C ALA A 140 5.32 16.93 -10.83
N VAL A 141 6.16 16.32 -9.99
CA VAL A 141 7.59 16.64 -9.89
C VAL A 141 8.41 15.36 -9.75
N ASP A 142 9.63 15.37 -10.29
CA ASP A 142 10.56 14.25 -10.05
C ASP A 142 11.06 14.28 -8.59
N MET A 143 10.48 13.41 -7.75
CA MET A 143 10.82 13.33 -6.33
C MET A 143 12.15 12.60 -6.06
N THR A 144 12.82 12.06 -7.09
CA THR A 144 14.19 11.55 -6.95
C THR A 144 15.22 12.66 -6.84
N ASP A 145 14.94 13.82 -7.46
CA ASP A 145 15.67 15.07 -7.17
C ASP A 145 15.02 15.77 -5.97
N THR A 146 15.47 15.37 -4.79
CA THR A 146 14.95 15.91 -3.52
C THR A 146 15.04 17.45 -3.46
N ALA A 147 16.09 18.06 -4.02
CA ALA A 147 16.25 19.52 -4.00
C ALA A 147 15.19 20.21 -4.86
N ALA A 148 14.98 19.73 -6.09
CA ALA A 148 13.94 20.25 -6.98
C ALA A 148 12.53 20.01 -6.40
N ALA A 149 12.27 18.87 -5.78
CA ALA A 149 10.99 18.58 -5.13
C ALA A 149 10.72 19.53 -3.95
N VAL A 150 11.71 19.79 -3.11
CA VAL A 150 11.62 20.75 -2.00
C VAL A 150 11.36 22.17 -2.51
N GLU A 151 12.03 22.59 -3.59
CA GLU A 151 11.77 23.89 -4.24
C GLU A 151 10.32 23.98 -4.76
N ALA A 152 9.84 22.93 -5.41
CA ALA A 152 8.46 22.86 -5.91
C ALA A 152 7.42 22.92 -4.77
N ILE A 153 7.66 22.26 -3.65
CA ILE A 153 6.80 22.33 -2.45
C ILE A 153 6.72 23.76 -1.92
N ARG A 154 7.84 24.49 -1.92
CA ARG A 154 7.95 25.87 -1.37
C ARG A 154 7.55 26.97 -2.35
N ALA A 155 7.47 26.68 -3.65
CA ALA A 155 7.24 27.67 -4.72
C ALA A 155 5.91 28.42 -4.57
N GLU A 156 4.89 27.75 -4.07
CA GLU A 156 3.56 28.31 -3.78
C GLU A 156 2.92 27.55 -2.59
N ALA A 157 1.78 28.09 -2.09
CA ALA A 157 1.03 27.42 -1.03
C ALA A 157 0.68 25.98 -1.43
N THR A 158 1.20 25.03 -0.67
CA THR A 158 0.99 23.59 -0.85
C THR A 158 0.21 23.07 0.36
N ALA A 159 -0.93 22.45 0.12
CA ALA A 159 -1.76 21.90 1.17
C ALA A 159 -1.46 20.42 1.42
N MET A 160 -0.98 19.70 0.39
CA MET A 160 -0.65 18.28 0.48
C MET A 160 0.59 17.94 -0.35
N VAL A 161 1.47 17.12 0.20
CA VAL A 161 2.54 16.45 -0.53
C VAL A 161 2.18 14.97 -0.63
N TRP A 162 2.10 14.43 -1.85
CA TRP A 162 1.76 13.04 -2.12
C TRP A 162 2.99 12.30 -2.62
N VAL A 163 3.51 11.39 -1.81
CA VAL A 163 4.73 10.62 -2.10
C VAL A 163 4.36 9.16 -2.35
N GLU A 164 4.71 8.60 -3.51
CA GLU A 164 4.66 7.16 -3.77
C GLU A 164 6.10 6.65 -3.92
N THR A 165 6.53 5.74 -3.04
CA THR A 165 7.91 5.24 -3.08
C THR A 165 8.04 3.84 -2.44
N PRO A 166 8.61 2.85 -3.19
CA PRO A 166 9.01 2.90 -4.61
C PRO A 166 7.82 3.21 -5.52
N SER A 167 8.06 3.98 -6.60
CA SER A 167 7.00 4.40 -7.53
C SER A 167 6.62 3.30 -8.54
N ASN A 168 5.54 3.51 -9.27
CA ASN A 168 5.00 2.58 -10.24
C ASN A 168 4.80 3.25 -11.62
N PRO A 169 5.49 2.78 -12.68
CA PRO A 169 6.23 1.52 -12.77
C PRO A 169 7.76 1.66 -12.72
N LEU A 170 8.31 2.88 -12.60
CA LEU A 170 9.74 3.14 -12.80
C LEU A 170 10.60 2.83 -11.58
N MET A 171 10.00 2.41 -10.46
CA MET A 171 10.73 2.07 -9.22
C MET A 171 11.56 3.24 -8.67
N LYS A 172 11.13 4.48 -8.93
CA LYS A 172 11.77 5.68 -8.40
C LYS A 172 11.71 5.70 -6.87
N ILE A 173 12.76 6.18 -6.24
CA ILE A 173 12.85 6.29 -4.78
C ILE A 173 12.86 7.76 -4.37
N ALA A 174 11.91 8.13 -3.54
CA ALA A 174 11.82 9.45 -2.92
C ALA A 174 12.33 9.41 -1.48
N ASP A 175 13.01 10.45 -1.04
CA ASP A 175 13.47 10.61 0.35
C ASP A 175 12.30 11.10 1.22
N ILE A 176 11.65 10.15 1.91
CA ILE A 176 10.45 10.43 2.72
C ILE A 176 10.74 11.46 3.80
N GLU A 177 11.87 11.33 4.53
CA GLU A 177 12.20 12.20 5.64
C GLU A 177 12.41 13.65 5.16
N ALA A 178 13.17 13.84 4.08
CA ALA A 178 13.45 15.15 3.52
C ALA A 178 12.18 15.83 2.95
N LEU A 179 11.33 15.08 2.23
CA LEU A 179 10.08 15.59 1.68
C LEU A 179 9.06 15.91 2.77
N THR A 180 9.02 15.11 3.83
CA THR A 180 8.16 15.35 4.99
C THR A 180 8.56 16.64 5.71
N ALA A 181 9.86 16.83 5.97
CA ALA A 181 10.36 18.06 6.57
C ALA A 181 9.97 19.30 5.75
N ALA A 182 10.15 19.24 4.42
CA ALA A 182 9.77 20.34 3.53
C ALA A 182 8.25 20.58 3.48
N GLY A 183 7.45 19.52 3.49
CA GLY A 183 5.99 19.61 3.55
C GLY A 183 5.51 20.29 4.83
N HIS A 184 6.04 19.89 5.98
CA HIS A 184 5.72 20.51 7.28
C HIS A 184 6.14 21.98 7.36
N GLU A 185 7.32 22.34 6.84
CA GLU A 185 7.74 23.75 6.75
C GLU A 185 6.78 24.59 5.88
N ALA A 186 6.19 24.01 4.85
CA ALA A 186 5.18 24.64 4.00
C ALA A 186 3.76 24.62 4.60
N GLY A 187 3.56 23.93 5.73
CA GLY A 187 2.24 23.73 6.35
C GLY A 187 1.36 22.70 5.65
N ALA A 188 1.95 21.85 4.81
CA ALA A 188 1.26 20.79 4.08
C ALA A 188 1.16 19.50 4.89
N VAL A 189 0.08 18.72 4.64
CA VAL A 189 -0.03 17.33 5.09
C VAL A 189 0.76 16.45 4.15
N VAL A 190 1.59 15.56 4.69
CA VAL A 190 2.40 14.62 3.90
C VAL A 190 1.76 13.23 3.92
N VAL A 191 1.34 12.78 2.75
CA VAL A 191 0.74 11.47 2.50
C VAL A 191 1.74 10.59 1.78
N VAL A 192 1.99 9.39 2.30
CA VAL A 192 2.88 8.41 1.67
C VAL A 192 2.09 7.17 1.27
N ASP A 193 2.08 6.86 -0.03
CA ASP A 193 1.64 5.56 -0.52
C ASP A 193 2.76 4.52 -0.34
N ASN A 194 2.54 3.62 0.62
CA ASN A 194 3.49 2.58 1.01
C ASN A 194 3.12 1.21 0.43
N THR A 195 2.31 1.18 -0.61
CA THR A 195 1.76 -0.06 -1.20
C THR A 195 2.86 -1.01 -1.69
N PHE A 196 3.89 -0.50 -2.40
CA PHE A 196 4.96 -1.34 -2.97
C PHE A 196 5.91 -1.89 -1.91
N ALA A 197 6.25 -1.07 -0.91
CA ALA A 197 7.13 -1.51 0.18
C ALA A 197 6.40 -2.38 1.20
N SER A 198 5.13 -2.11 1.45
CA SER A 198 4.35 -2.65 2.58
C SER A 198 4.88 -2.20 3.96
N PRO A 199 4.10 -2.36 5.04
CA PRO A 199 4.56 -2.02 6.40
C PRO A 199 5.77 -2.85 6.87
N TYR A 200 6.04 -3.97 6.18
CA TYR A 200 7.16 -4.83 6.53
C TYR A 200 8.51 -4.27 6.11
N LEU A 201 8.57 -3.60 4.98
CA LEU A 201 9.83 -3.09 4.43
C LEU A 201 10.09 -1.62 4.73
N GLN A 202 9.05 -0.81 4.92
CA GLN A 202 9.16 0.63 5.11
C GLN A 202 8.08 1.13 6.07
N SER A 203 8.43 2.07 6.93
CA SER A 203 7.54 2.65 7.95
C SER A 203 7.51 4.18 7.81
N PRO A 204 6.70 4.75 6.91
CA PRO A 204 6.69 6.17 6.63
C PRO A 204 6.32 7.06 7.82
N LEU A 205 5.45 6.61 8.74
CA LEU A 205 5.14 7.35 9.96
C LEU A 205 6.38 7.58 10.83
N ALA A 206 7.27 6.58 10.91
CA ALA A 206 8.54 6.72 11.64
C ALA A 206 9.51 7.69 10.96
N LEU A 207 9.32 8.00 9.68
CA LEU A 207 10.07 8.98 8.88
C LEU A 207 9.36 10.34 8.83
N GLY A 208 8.29 10.51 9.63
CA GLY A 208 7.59 11.77 9.84
C GLY A 208 6.32 11.97 9.02
N ALA A 209 5.94 11.06 8.10
CA ALA A 209 4.71 11.19 7.33
C ALA A 209 3.48 11.34 8.25
N ASP A 210 2.49 12.13 7.84
CA ASP A 210 1.26 12.35 8.60
C ASP A 210 0.23 11.24 8.35
N VAL A 211 0.18 10.75 7.11
CA VAL A 211 -0.77 9.76 6.65
C VAL A 211 -0.05 8.74 5.77
N VAL A 212 -0.28 7.47 6.04
CA VAL A 212 0.15 6.37 5.18
C VAL A 212 -1.05 5.72 4.54
N ILE A 213 -0.98 5.46 3.24
CA ILE A 213 -2.01 4.76 2.50
C ILE A 213 -1.48 3.44 1.94
N HIS A 214 -2.37 2.46 1.82
CA HIS A 214 -2.16 1.21 1.13
C HIS A 214 -3.32 0.82 0.22
N SER A 215 -3.02 0.33 -0.96
CA SER A 215 -3.90 -0.63 -1.62
C SER A 215 -3.70 -2.00 -0.97
N THR A 216 -4.65 -2.42 -0.13
CA THR A 216 -4.57 -3.73 0.54
C THR A 216 -4.79 -4.90 -0.41
N THR A 217 -5.24 -4.61 -1.62
CA THR A 217 -5.31 -5.50 -2.79
C THR A 217 -3.98 -6.18 -3.11
N LYS A 218 -2.86 -5.54 -2.73
CA LYS A 218 -1.49 -5.92 -3.09
C LYS A 218 -0.87 -6.85 -2.03
N TYR A 219 0.34 -6.59 -1.58
CA TYR A 219 1.07 -7.44 -0.63
C TYR A 219 0.32 -7.74 0.68
N LEU A 220 -0.52 -6.82 1.16
CA LEU A 220 -1.28 -7.02 2.40
C LEU A 220 -2.28 -8.18 2.26
N GLY A 221 -3.13 -8.17 1.24
CA GLY A 221 -3.98 -9.30 0.89
C GLY A 221 -3.16 -10.49 0.40
N GLY A 222 -2.29 -10.25 -0.59
CA GLY A 222 -1.21 -11.12 -1.03
C GLY A 222 -1.62 -12.40 -1.76
N HIS A 223 -2.90 -12.60 -2.06
CA HIS A 223 -3.41 -13.84 -2.67
C HIS A 223 -4.33 -13.60 -3.87
N SER A 224 -4.33 -12.38 -4.43
CA SER A 224 -5.12 -11.98 -5.62
C SER A 224 -6.63 -12.25 -5.50
N ASP A 225 -7.17 -12.25 -4.27
CA ASP A 225 -8.55 -12.65 -3.93
C ASP A 225 -9.32 -11.58 -3.15
N VAL A 226 -8.73 -10.38 -2.94
CA VAL A 226 -9.35 -9.26 -2.25
C VAL A 226 -9.04 -7.93 -2.93
N VAL A 227 -10.00 -7.01 -2.91
CA VAL A 227 -9.81 -5.60 -3.25
C VAL A 227 -10.08 -4.76 -2.02
N GLY A 228 -9.16 -3.86 -1.68
CA GLY A 228 -9.31 -3.02 -0.50
C GLY A 228 -8.28 -1.90 -0.42
N GLY A 229 -8.50 -1.01 0.55
CA GLY A 229 -7.59 0.06 0.91
C GLY A 229 -7.49 0.24 2.42
N ALA A 230 -6.42 0.86 2.87
CA ALA A 230 -6.25 1.24 4.27
C ALA A 230 -5.50 2.57 4.37
N VAL A 231 -5.86 3.33 5.40
CA VAL A 231 -5.15 4.55 5.81
C VAL A 231 -4.70 4.37 7.24
N VAL A 232 -3.48 4.82 7.54
CA VAL A 232 -2.94 4.83 8.92
C VAL A 232 -2.39 6.21 9.23
N THR A 233 -2.64 6.69 10.45
CA THR A 233 -2.13 7.95 10.98
C THR A 233 -1.96 7.89 12.49
N ASP A 234 -1.11 8.74 13.05
CA ASP A 234 -1.00 8.96 14.50
C ASP A 234 -1.87 10.11 14.99
N SER A 235 -2.42 10.92 14.09
CA SER A 235 -3.26 12.07 14.43
C SER A 235 -4.73 11.68 14.55
N GLU A 236 -5.31 11.89 15.74
CA GLU A 236 -6.75 11.70 15.97
C GLU A 236 -7.58 12.65 15.09
N GLU A 237 -7.14 13.90 14.93
CA GLU A 237 -7.83 14.87 14.09
C GLU A 237 -7.92 14.43 12.63
N LEU A 238 -6.80 13.93 12.06
CA LEU A 238 -6.78 13.42 10.68
C LEU A 238 -7.64 12.14 10.58
N ALA A 239 -7.53 11.24 11.55
CA ALA A 239 -8.30 10.02 11.59
C ALA A 239 -9.82 10.31 11.61
N ASP A 240 -10.27 11.26 12.42
CA ASP A 240 -11.69 11.61 12.51
C ASP A 240 -12.23 12.25 11.24
N LYS A 241 -11.47 13.14 10.60
CA LYS A 241 -11.84 13.72 9.30
C LYS A 241 -11.97 12.63 8.22
N ILE A 242 -11.02 11.70 8.15
CA ILE A 242 -11.01 10.62 7.16
C ILE A 242 -12.13 9.62 7.44
N ARG A 243 -12.38 9.24 8.71
CA ARG A 243 -13.49 8.37 9.12
C ARG A 243 -14.85 8.99 8.80
N PHE A 244 -14.97 10.30 8.96
CA PHE A 244 -16.20 11.00 8.60
C PHE A 244 -16.52 10.81 7.11
N ILE A 245 -15.54 10.97 6.22
CA ILE A 245 -15.74 10.74 4.79
C ILE A 245 -16.02 9.26 4.50
N GLN A 246 -15.28 8.33 5.13
CA GLN A 246 -15.57 6.89 5.00
C GLN A 246 -17.02 6.56 5.32
N PHE A 247 -17.53 7.08 6.43
CA PHE A 247 -18.91 6.85 6.88
C PHE A 247 -19.94 7.53 5.98
N ALA A 248 -19.73 8.82 5.66
CA ALA A 248 -20.70 9.65 4.94
C ALA A 248 -20.78 9.25 3.45
N ALA A 249 -19.66 8.95 2.81
CA ALA A 249 -19.60 8.49 1.42
C ALA A 249 -19.91 6.99 1.26
N GLY A 250 -19.71 6.19 2.32
CA GLY A 250 -20.06 4.77 2.34
C GLY A 250 -19.05 3.91 1.56
N ASN A 251 -17.76 4.26 1.58
CA ASN A 251 -16.70 3.56 0.86
C ASN A 251 -15.81 2.66 1.77
N GLN A 252 -16.33 2.26 2.94
CA GLN A 252 -15.67 1.31 3.84
C GLN A 252 -15.52 -0.08 3.20
N SER A 253 -14.51 -0.86 3.65
CA SER A 253 -14.39 -2.26 3.26
C SER A 253 -15.54 -3.12 3.78
N SER A 254 -15.88 -4.18 3.03
CA SER A 254 -16.80 -5.19 3.54
C SER A 254 -16.17 -5.98 4.69
N PRO A 255 -16.96 -6.58 5.60
CA PRO A 255 -16.41 -7.45 6.64
C PRO A 255 -15.66 -8.67 6.07
N PHE A 256 -16.10 -9.20 4.94
CA PHE A 256 -15.45 -10.34 4.30
C PHE A 256 -14.08 -9.97 3.77
N ASP A 257 -13.96 -8.84 3.04
CA ASP A 257 -12.67 -8.37 2.51
C ASP A 257 -11.70 -8.00 3.66
N ALA A 258 -12.21 -7.38 4.73
CA ALA A 258 -11.43 -7.10 5.93
C ALA A 258 -10.88 -8.38 6.57
N TYR A 259 -11.71 -9.42 6.69
CA TYR A 259 -11.30 -10.74 7.20
C TYR A 259 -10.22 -11.39 6.32
N MET A 260 -10.41 -11.38 4.99
CA MET A 260 -9.44 -11.93 4.04
C MET A 260 -8.12 -11.18 4.07
N THR A 261 -8.18 -9.85 4.15
CA THR A 261 -6.98 -9.00 4.28
C THR A 261 -6.24 -9.29 5.59
N THR A 262 -6.95 -9.38 6.72
CA THR A 262 -6.38 -9.78 8.02
C THR A 262 -5.66 -11.12 7.90
N ARG A 263 -6.29 -12.10 7.26
CA ARG A 263 -5.71 -13.43 7.07
C ARG A 263 -4.43 -13.38 6.22
N GLY A 264 -4.44 -12.60 5.13
CA GLY A 264 -3.27 -12.38 4.29
C GLY A 264 -2.13 -11.68 5.03
N ALA A 265 -2.42 -10.63 5.78
CA ALA A 265 -1.44 -9.84 6.53
C ALA A 265 -0.68 -10.64 7.59
N LYS A 266 -1.29 -11.69 8.17
CA LYS A 266 -0.63 -12.57 9.14
C LYS A 266 0.63 -13.27 8.61
N THR A 267 0.74 -13.44 7.30
CA THR A 267 1.90 -14.05 6.64
C THR A 267 2.76 -13.05 5.87
N LEU A 268 2.49 -11.74 6.01
CA LEU A 268 3.18 -10.71 5.24
C LEU A 268 4.70 -10.80 5.37
N ALA A 269 5.23 -10.93 6.59
CA ALA A 269 6.67 -10.96 6.82
C ALA A 269 7.37 -12.09 6.05
N VAL A 270 6.87 -13.33 6.16
CA VAL A 270 7.49 -14.50 5.49
C VAL A 270 7.31 -14.44 3.98
N ARG A 271 6.22 -13.86 3.48
CA ARG A 271 6.03 -13.66 2.04
C ARG A 271 6.99 -12.59 1.51
N MET A 272 7.09 -11.45 2.20
CA MET A 272 7.97 -10.36 1.76
C MET A 272 9.45 -10.76 1.73
N GLU A 273 9.93 -11.58 2.68
CA GLU A 273 11.30 -12.11 2.61
C GLU A 273 11.50 -12.95 1.34
N ARG A 274 10.56 -13.84 1.00
CA ARG A 274 10.66 -14.65 -0.22
C ARG A 274 10.51 -13.81 -1.49
N HIS A 275 9.59 -12.84 -1.53
CA HIS A 275 9.45 -11.91 -2.64
C HIS A 275 10.78 -11.17 -2.90
N CYS A 276 11.42 -10.66 -1.84
CA CYS A 276 12.70 -9.96 -1.97
C CYS A 276 13.82 -10.88 -2.48
N ASP A 277 13.93 -12.12 -1.94
CA ASP A 277 14.93 -13.09 -2.40
C ASP A 277 14.78 -13.38 -3.88
N ASN A 278 13.55 -13.64 -4.32
CA ASN A 278 13.25 -13.95 -5.71
C ASN A 278 13.48 -12.75 -6.64
N ALA A 279 13.03 -11.55 -6.23
CA ALA A 279 13.22 -10.32 -7.00
C ALA A 279 14.70 -9.98 -7.19
N GLU A 280 15.50 -10.15 -6.14
CA GLU A 280 16.95 -9.95 -6.23
C GLU A 280 17.62 -10.94 -7.19
N ALA A 281 17.21 -12.21 -7.15
CA ALA A 281 17.72 -13.24 -8.07
C ALA A 281 17.34 -12.93 -9.53
N VAL A 282 16.08 -12.55 -9.79
CA VAL A 282 15.60 -12.17 -11.12
C VAL A 282 16.29 -10.89 -11.62
N ALA A 283 16.43 -9.86 -10.78
CA ALA A 283 17.12 -8.63 -11.16
C ALA A 283 18.59 -8.87 -11.53
N LYS A 284 19.30 -9.70 -10.77
CA LYS A 284 20.69 -10.10 -11.10
C LYS A 284 20.77 -10.88 -12.41
N TRP A 285 19.84 -11.77 -12.68
CA TRP A 285 19.78 -12.49 -13.94
C TRP A 285 19.53 -11.54 -15.12
N LEU A 286 18.62 -10.59 -15.01
CA LEU A 286 18.31 -9.58 -16.03
C LEU A 286 19.53 -8.71 -16.38
N LEU A 287 20.36 -8.34 -15.40
CA LEU A 287 21.60 -7.59 -15.63
C LEU A 287 22.61 -8.32 -16.55
N GLY A 288 22.56 -9.64 -16.61
CA GLY A 288 23.41 -10.46 -17.47
C GLY A 288 22.89 -10.64 -18.90
N ARG A 289 21.79 -10.00 -19.27
CA ARG A 289 21.13 -10.18 -20.58
C ARG A 289 21.51 -9.06 -21.55
N GLU A 290 21.98 -9.41 -22.75
CA GLU A 290 22.32 -8.44 -23.80
C GLU A 290 21.10 -7.70 -24.36
N GLU A 291 19.91 -8.32 -24.28
CA GLU A 291 18.63 -7.77 -24.71
C GLU A 291 18.09 -6.71 -23.75
N VAL A 292 18.61 -6.63 -22.51
CA VAL A 292 18.16 -5.71 -21.47
C VAL A 292 19.03 -4.47 -21.43
N THR A 293 18.43 -3.31 -21.64
CA THR A 293 19.14 -2.02 -21.63
C THR A 293 19.22 -1.38 -20.26
N GLN A 294 18.26 -1.71 -19.38
CA GLN A 294 18.18 -1.16 -18.02
C GLN A 294 17.38 -2.09 -17.12
N VAL A 295 17.83 -2.27 -15.89
CA VAL A 295 17.06 -2.93 -14.80
C VAL A 295 16.80 -1.90 -13.72
N LEU A 296 15.52 -1.72 -13.37
CA LEU A 296 15.06 -0.80 -12.34
C LEU A 296 14.66 -1.61 -11.11
N TYR A 297 15.58 -1.73 -10.18
CA TYR A 297 15.38 -2.41 -8.88
C TYR A 297 16.22 -1.70 -7.81
N PRO A 298 15.59 -1.18 -6.74
CA PRO A 298 16.29 -0.35 -5.74
C PRO A 298 17.43 -1.09 -5.00
N GLY A 299 17.45 -2.43 -5.06
CA GLY A 299 18.51 -3.27 -4.49
C GLY A 299 19.80 -3.30 -5.30
N LEU A 300 19.83 -2.76 -6.51
CA LEU A 300 21.05 -2.67 -7.32
C LEU A 300 21.85 -1.42 -6.93
N ALA A 301 23.15 -1.57 -6.76
CA ALA A 301 24.02 -0.47 -6.32
C ALA A 301 24.10 0.71 -7.30
N ASP A 302 23.82 0.47 -8.57
CA ASP A 302 23.77 1.48 -9.64
C ASP A 302 22.37 2.12 -9.83
N HIS A 303 21.36 1.68 -9.07
CA HIS A 303 20.07 2.33 -9.08
C HIS A 303 20.16 3.73 -8.46
N PRO A 304 19.63 4.79 -9.13
CA PRO A 304 19.80 6.18 -8.67
C PRO A 304 19.33 6.44 -7.22
N GLY A 305 18.31 5.71 -6.76
CA GLY A 305 17.77 5.82 -5.42
C GLY A 305 18.28 4.79 -4.42
N HIS A 306 19.34 4.00 -4.74
CA HIS A 306 19.81 2.91 -3.88
C HIS A 306 20.14 3.33 -2.46
N ASP A 307 20.91 4.41 -2.29
CA ASP A 307 21.35 4.88 -0.98
C ASP A 307 20.17 5.36 -0.12
N VAL A 308 19.18 6.00 -0.72
CA VAL A 308 17.95 6.42 -0.04
C VAL A 308 17.14 5.19 0.37
N ALA A 309 16.95 4.24 -0.55
CA ALA A 309 16.24 2.99 -0.27
C ALA A 309 16.93 2.19 0.84
N ALA A 310 18.26 2.06 0.82
CA ALA A 310 19.04 1.35 1.84
C ALA A 310 18.93 1.99 3.24
N ARG A 311 18.68 3.31 3.31
CA ARG A 311 18.50 4.02 4.57
C ARG A 311 17.09 3.88 5.13
N GLN A 312 16.06 3.91 4.29
CA GLN A 312 14.64 3.96 4.72
C GLN A 312 13.89 2.64 4.61
N MET A 313 14.42 1.65 3.91
CA MET A 313 13.81 0.34 3.71
C MET A 313 14.61 -0.78 4.35
N LYS A 314 13.92 -1.78 4.88
CA LYS A 314 14.54 -3.01 5.43
C LYS A 314 15.14 -3.89 4.34
N ARG A 315 14.45 -4.02 3.19
CA ARG A 315 14.85 -4.70 1.95
C ARG A 315 14.15 -4.00 0.78
N PHE A 316 14.46 -4.39 -0.46
CA PHE A 316 14.11 -3.60 -1.65
C PHE A 316 12.85 -4.05 -2.39
N GLY A 317 12.08 -4.98 -1.84
CA GLY A 317 10.77 -5.38 -2.36
C GLY A 317 10.80 -6.47 -3.42
N GLY A 318 9.58 -6.82 -3.88
CA GLY A 318 9.34 -7.88 -4.86
C GLY A 318 9.06 -7.36 -6.28
N MET A 319 9.20 -6.06 -6.52
CA MET A 319 8.93 -5.44 -7.83
C MET A 319 10.23 -5.21 -8.59
N VAL A 320 10.27 -5.59 -9.86
CA VAL A 320 11.40 -5.36 -10.76
C VAL A 320 10.86 -4.84 -12.09
N SER A 321 11.35 -3.70 -12.57
CA SER A 321 11.07 -3.23 -13.92
C SER A 321 12.35 -3.28 -14.77
N PHE A 322 12.20 -3.50 -16.08
CA PHE A 322 13.34 -3.52 -16.98
C PHE A 322 12.95 -3.06 -18.39
N ARG A 323 13.93 -2.59 -19.15
CA ARG A 323 13.75 -2.10 -20.52
C ARG A 323 14.51 -2.99 -21.50
N LEU A 324 13.95 -3.11 -22.72
CA LEU A 324 14.45 -4.00 -23.77
C LEU A 324 15.01 -3.24 -24.98
N ALA A 325 16.15 -3.65 -25.50
CA ALA A 325 16.81 -3.06 -26.66
C ALA A 325 15.96 -3.10 -27.94
N GLY A 326 15.07 -4.11 -28.06
CA GLY A 326 14.17 -4.27 -29.23
C GLY A 326 12.90 -3.41 -29.16
N GLY A 327 12.79 -2.48 -28.19
CA GLY A 327 11.64 -1.58 -28.08
C GLY A 327 10.32 -2.27 -27.77
N ALA A 328 9.22 -1.66 -28.18
CA ALA A 328 7.84 -2.13 -27.92
C ALA A 328 7.58 -3.55 -28.47
N GLU A 329 8.17 -3.94 -29.59
CA GLU A 329 7.98 -5.28 -30.18
C GLU A 329 8.60 -6.35 -29.30
N ALA A 330 9.83 -6.14 -28.80
CA ALA A 330 10.49 -7.03 -27.88
C ALA A 330 9.75 -7.12 -26.54
N ALA A 331 9.27 -5.97 -26.00
CA ALA A 331 8.49 -5.94 -24.78
C ALA A 331 7.22 -6.80 -24.92
N ARG A 332 6.49 -6.66 -26.03
CA ARG A 332 5.30 -7.48 -26.30
C ARG A 332 5.64 -8.96 -26.45
N THR A 333 6.71 -9.29 -27.19
CA THR A 333 7.15 -10.68 -27.42
C THR A 333 7.47 -11.36 -26.09
N VAL A 334 8.22 -10.70 -25.21
CA VAL A 334 8.53 -11.24 -23.87
C VAL A 334 7.29 -11.35 -23.01
N ALA A 335 6.45 -10.31 -22.99
CA ALA A 335 5.22 -10.29 -22.18
C ALA A 335 4.25 -11.43 -22.54
N GLU A 336 4.10 -11.73 -23.81
CA GLU A 336 3.26 -12.81 -24.32
C GLU A 336 3.96 -14.19 -24.31
N GLY A 337 5.26 -14.19 -24.01
CA GLY A 337 6.13 -15.38 -24.05
C GLY A 337 6.24 -16.13 -22.73
N THR A 338 5.91 -15.51 -21.60
CA THR A 338 5.99 -16.11 -20.27
C THR A 338 4.78 -17.00 -19.97
N GLU A 339 4.97 -18.00 -19.12
CA GLU A 339 3.93 -18.93 -18.67
C GLU A 339 3.70 -18.88 -17.17
N LEU A 340 4.77 -18.78 -16.37
CA LEU A 340 4.69 -18.63 -14.90
C LEU A 340 4.47 -17.17 -14.51
N PHE A 341 5.20 -16.24 -15.11
CA PHE A 341 4.86 -14.83 -15.02
C PHE A 341 3.60 -14.58 -15.87
N ARG A 342 2.45 -14.54 -15.22
CA ARG A 342 1.18 -14.34 -15.92
C ARG A 342 1.04 -12.89 -16.36
N LEU A 343 0.72 -12.68 -17.65
CA LEU A 343 0.41 -11.36 -18.19
C LEU A 343 -0.91 -10.87 -17.56
N ALA A 344 -0.79 -9.93 -16.64
CA ALA A 344 -1.93 -9.38 -15.91
C ALA A 344 -1.64 -8.01 -15.31
N GLU A 345 -2.69 -7.28 -14.98
CA GLU A 345 -2.62 -6.14 -14.09
C GLU A 345 -2.49 -6.58 -12.63
N SER A 346 -2.23 -5.62 -11.74
CA SER A 346 -1.99 -5.83 -10.31
C SER A 346 -0.56 -6.26 -9.98
N LEU A 347 -0.32 -6.64 -8.73
CA LEU A 347 0.98 -7.02 -8.17
C LEU A 347 0.83 -7.53 -6.73
N GLY A 348 1.91 -8.07 -6.18
CA GLY A 348 2.02 -8.38 -4.76
C GLY A 348 1.31 -9.67 -4.32
N GLY A 349 0.76 -10.43 -5.27
CA GLY A 349 0.28 -11.79 -5.04
C GLY A 349 1.43 -12.77 -4.86
N ILE A 350 1.10 -13.96 -4.30
CA ILE A 350 2.06 -15.07 -4.16
C ILE A 350 2.50 -15.62 -5.52
N GLU A 351 1.66 -15.48 -6.55
CA GLU A 351 1.98 -15.77 -7.94
C GLU A 351 2.72 -14.62 -8.62
N SER A 352 3.64 -14.96 -9.52
CA SER A 352 4.37 -14.00 -10.33
C SER A 352 3.50 -13.42 -11.45
N LEU A 353 3.53 -12.08 -11.59
CA LEU A 353 2.82 -11.37 -12.65
C LEU A 353 3.80 -10.55 -13.49
N LEU A 354 3.49 -10.43 -14.79
CA LEU A 354 4.14 -9.54 -15.72
C LEU A 354 3.13 -8.53 -16.23
N ASN A 355 3.50 -7.26 -16.23
CA ASN A 355 2.70 -6.17 -16.77
C ASN A 355 3.47 -5.41 -17.85
N TYR A 356 2.78 -5.02 -18.91
CA TYR A 356 3.28 -4.12 -19.94
C TYR A 356 2.64 -2.74 -19.75
N PRO A 357 3.28 -1.85 -18.95
CA PRO A 357 2.64 -0.64 -18.45
C PRO A 357 2.12 0.28 -19.57
N ALA A 358 2.88 0.48 -20.65
CA ALA A 358 2.53 1.39 -21.73
C ALA A 358 1.18 1.07 -22.40
N GLU A 359 0.76 -0.20 -22.43
CA GLU A 359 -0.49 -0.63 -23.07
C GLU A 359 -1.54 -1.15 -22.08
N MET A 360 -1.19 -1.30 -20.79
CA MET A 360 -2.08 -1.80 -19.76
C MET A 360 -2.35 -0.73 -18.69
N THR A 361 -1.58 -0.72 -17.62
CA THR A 361 -1.87 0.11 -16.43
C THR A 361 -1.68 1.62 -16.65
N HIS A 362 -0.84 2.05 -17.59
CA HIS A 362 -0.50 3.44 -17.87
C HIS A 362 -0.97 3.92 -19.27
N ALA A 363 -1.81 3.15 -19.95
CA ALA A 363 -2.37 3.56 -21.25
C ALA A 363 -3.13 4.92 -21.18
N SER A 364 -3.67 5.26 -20.00
CA SER A 364 -4.41 6.52 -19.80
C SER A 364 -3.53 7.77 -19.72
N VAL A 365 -2.22 7.64 -19.52
CA VAL A 365 -1.26 8.75 -19.46
C VAL A 365 -0.43 8.89 -20.74
N LYS A 366 -0.72 8.08 -21.76
CA LYS A 366 -0.06 8.16 -23.07
C LYS A 366 -0.22 9.54 -23.70
N GLY A 367 0.87 10.13 -24.19
CA GLY A 367 0.90 11.47 -24.76
C GLY A 367 0.90 12.60 -23.71
N THR A 368 1.06 12.30 -22.44
CA THR A 368 1.25 13.28 -21.36
C THR A 368 2.70 13.29 -20.89
N GLU A 369 3.05 14.21 -20.00
CA GLU A 369 4.37 14.26 -19.35
C GLU A 369 4.66 13.02 -18.45
N LEU A 370 3.62 12.25 -18.13
CA LEU A 370 3.71 11.01 -17.33
C LEU A 370 3.74 9.75 -18.21
N GLU A 371 4.00 9.87 -19.51
CA GLU A 371 4.09 8.74 -20.41
C GLU A 371 5.26 7.84 -20.05
N VAL A 372 4.99 6.53 -19.91
CA VAL A 372 6.01 5.53 -19.58
C VAL A 372 6.67 5.00 -20.85
N PRO A 373 7.96 4.55 -20.79
CA PRO A 373 8.64 3.97 -21.94
C PRO A 373 7.88 2.75 -22.51
N ASP A 374 7.79 2.67 -23.83
CA ASP A 374 7.09 1.58 -24.53
C ASP A 374 7.89 0.26 -24.59
N ASP A 375 9.15 0.29 -24.21
CA ASP A 375 10.05 -0.86 -24.08
C ASP A 375 10.13 -1.42 -22.66
N LEU A 376 9.31 -0.87 -21.73
CA LEU A 376 9.33 -1.20 -20.31
C LEU A 376 8.40 -2.37 -20.00
N LEU A 377 8.92 -3.34 -19.24
CA LEU A 377 8.16 -4.39 -18.57
C LEU A 377 8.31 -4.28 -17.06
N ARG A 378 7.23 -4.62 -16.32
CA ARG A 378 7.23 -4.66 -14.86
C ARG A 378 6.87 -6.06 -14.38
N LEU A 379 7.74 -6.64 -13.55
CA LEU A 379 7.52 -7.91 -12.88
C LEU A 379 7.06 -7.67 -11.43
N SER A 380 5.99 -8.34 -11.02
CA SER A 380 5.68 -8.62 -9.63
C SER A 380 6.18 -10.03 -9.36
N VAL A 381 7.32 -10.14 -8.73
CA VAL A 381 7.97 -11.43 -8.50
C VAL A 381 7.33 -12.12 -7.31
N GLY A 382 6.76 -13.29 -7.52
CA GLY A 382 6.05 -14.08 -6.53
C GLY A 382 6.97 -14.89 -5.62
N ILE A 383 6.41 -15.91 -4.97
CA ILE A 383 7.13 -16.74 -3.98
C ILE A 383 7.47 -18.14 -4.50
N GLU A 384 7.32 -18.39 -5.79
CA GLU A 384 7.68 -19.63 -6.47
C GLU A 384 9.19 -19.90 -6.33
N ASP A 385 9.67 -21.01 -6.86
CA ASP A 385 11.10 -21.30 -6.94
C ASP A 385 11.79 -20.36 -7.95
N ALA A 386 12.78 -19.59 -7.49
CA ALA A 386 13.46 -18.59 -8.32
C ALA A 386 14.07 -19.18 -9.62
N ALA A 387 14.55 -20.43 -9.58
CA ALA A 387 15.08 -21.11 -10.75
C ALA A 387 14.02 -21.33 -11.84
N ASP A 388 12.78 -21.64 -11.43
CA ASP A 388 11.67 -21.84 -12.38
C ASP A 388 11.24 -20.52 -13.00
N LEU A 389 11.20 -19.44 -12.21
CA LEU A 389 10.91 -18.08 -12.68
C LEU A 389 11.95 -17.61 -13.70
N ILE A 390 13.24 -17.84 -13.43
CA ILE A 390 14.32 -17.49 -14.36
C ILE A 390 14.20 -18.33 -15.64
N ALA A 391 13.96 -19.63 -15.54
CA ALA A 391 13.77 -20.49 -16.70
C ALA A 391 12.55 -20.08 -17.56
N ASP A 392 11.49 -19.55 -16.94
CA ASP A 392 10.34 -19.01 -17.65
C ASP A 392 10.71 -17.77 -18.48
N LEU A 393 11.45 -16.84 -17.87
CA LEU A 393 11.97 -15.67 -18.58
C LEU A 393 12.95 -16.07 -19.69
N GLU A 394 13.84 -17.05 -19.46
CA GLU A 394 14.75 -17.56 -20.51
C GLU A 394 13.99 -18.05 -21.74
N ARG A 395 12.90 -18.80 -21.54
CA ARG A 395 12.05 -19.26 -22.65
C ARG A 395 11.38 -18.10 -23.39
N ALA A 396 10.95 -17.07 -22.67
CA ALA A 396 10.34 -15.89 -23.28
C ALA A 396 11.37 -15.09 -24.09
N PHE A 397 12.58 -14.86 -23.54
CA PHE A 397 13.67 -14.16 -24.20
C PHE A 397 14.20 -14.91 -25.43
N ALA A 398 14.16 -16.25 -25.44
CA ALA A 398 14.54 -17.05 -26.60
C ALA A 398 13.63 -16.87 -27.83
N ARG A 399 12.54 -16.10 -27.70
CA ARG A 399 11.65 -15.72 -28.81
C ARG A 399 12.05 -14.40 -29.47
N LEU A 400 12.96 -13.63 -28.86
CA LEU A 400 13.52 -12.40 -29.42
C LEU A 400 14.52 -12.72 -30.54
#